data_f940f63ddabe3307462add93f848c274
#
_entry.id   f940f63ddabe3307462add93f848c274
#
_cell.length_a   1.000
_cell.length_b   1.000
_cell.length_c   1.000
_cell.angle_alpha   90.00
_cell.angle_beta   90.00
_cell.angle_gamma   90.00
#
_symmetry.space_group_name_H-M   'P 1'
#
loop_
_entity.id
_entity.type
_entity.pdbx_description
1 polymer ?
#
loop_
_entity_poly.entity_id
_entity_poly.type
_entity_poly.pdbx_seq_one_letter_code
_entity_poly.pdbx_strand_id
1 'polypeptide(L)'
;MEFDRHGLYKPHGPANWYKKPSESFSQTCPFSPAAKNEDELSLANFPVTRQQTDLLGRFQSNYVGHVVEQEYRNQGSSGGMVTWVAAELMRKGLIDGVLHVIAIADPQSDGRFFKYRIARNQQELNEGAKSRYYPVELSEVLQLIAEVPGRYAVVALPCMTKAIHLLRQQDPVFKERIPFTLGLFCGHMKSAGFVQSFAWQLNVPLKAVKEVEYRYKNPDRPANWYNAMLKLENGEIQNRDWWHLVDGDWGAGFFMSSACNYCDDVVSETADVAFGDAWVEPYSSDGRGTNVVIARSELVDTMIREAIAESRLQLEEVDGAFVEQTQAAGFRQRREGLAYRLTWAKKGIRPVKRVVADANRATKERKLIYRTRFWISKWSHRMLWLGRKMNMPGIYTSWARAALSFYHGIAYHKGNFSEMKKRYVEFKK
;
A
#
# COMPACT_ATOMS: atom_id res chain seq x y z
N MET A 1 8.36 15.62 -10.79
CA MET A 1 8.65 14.70 -9.65
C MET A 1 10.02 14.10 -9.80
N GLU A 2 10.80 13.99 -8.71
CA GLU A 2 12.18 13.46 -8.74
C GLU A 2 12.47 12.64 -7.50
N PHE A 3 13.41 11.69 -7.60
CA PHE A 3 13.91 10.96 -6.44
C PHE A 3 14.90 11.80 -5.66
N ASP A 4 14.69 11.91 -4.36
CA ASP A 4 15.71 12.44 -3.48
C ASP A 4 16.81 11.40 -3.20
N ARG A 5 17.87 11.83 -2.51
CA ARG A 5 19.01 10.96 -2.14
C ARG A 5 18.63 9.71 -1.33
N HIS A 6 17.41 9.64 -0.81
CA HIS A 6 16.88 8.54 -0.01
C HIS A 6 15.91 7.65 -0.79
N GLY A 7 15.74 7.89 -2.10
CA GLY A 7 14.80 7.15 -2.95
C GLY A 7 13.33 7.46 -2.67
N LEU A 8 13.04 8.63 -2.11
CA LEU A 8 11.69 9.14 -1.96
C LEU A 8 11.34 10.02 -3.18
N TYR A 9 10.22 9.72 -3.82
CA TYR A 9 9.75 10.46 -4.99
C TYR A 9 9.00 11.71 -4.53
N LYS A 10 9.49 12.89 -4.89
CA LYS A 10 9.04 14.17 -4.36
C LYS A 10 8.81 15.19 -5.45
N PRO A 11 7.90 16.15 -5.24
CA PRO A 11 7.77 17.30 -6.11
C PRO A 11 9.08 18.07 -6.15
N HIS A 12 9.49 18.49 -7.34
CA HIS A 12 10.61 19.38 -7.59
C HIS A 12 10.15 20.55 -8.47
N GLY A 13 10.74 21.72 -8.30
CA GLY A 13 10.38 22.92 -9.06
C GLY A 13 11.45 24.00 -8.95
N PRO A 14 11.25 25.16 -9.61
CA PRO A 14 12.17 26.32 -9.52
C PRO A 14 12.41 26.76 -8.07
N ALA A 15 13.50 27.50 -7.85
CA ALA A 15 13.85 27.99 -6.52
C ALA A 15 12.65 28.67 -5.83
N ASN A 16 12.39 28.27 -4.59
CA ASN A 16 11.30 28.79 -3.76
C ASN A 16 9.85 28.52 -4.25
N TRP A 17 9.63 27.60 -5.21
CA TRP A 17 8.28 27.26 -5.71
C TRP A 17 7.31 26.89 -4.59
N TYR A 18 7.79 26.20 -3.53
CA TYR A 18 7.01 25.76 -2.37
C TYR A 18 6.63 26.90 -1.40
N LYS A 19 7.16 28.10 -1.56
CA LYS A 19 6.85 29.26 -0.71
C LYS A 19 5.57 29.97 -1.12
N LYS A 20 5.10 29.76 -2.35
CA LYS A 20 3.82 30.34 -2.80
C LYS A 20 2.69 29.42 -2.32
N PRO A 21 1.77 29.92 -1.51
CA PRO A 21 0.60 29.14 -1.11
C PRO A 21 -0.27 28.87 -2.33
N SER A 22 -0.86 27.66 -2.35
CA SER A 22 -1.85 27.26 -3.34
C SER A 22 -3.06 26.71 -2.61
N GLU A 23 -4.20 27.40 -2.76
CA GLU A 23 -5.46 26.97 -2.15
C GLU A 23 -5.90 25.64 -2.76
N SER A 24 -5.84 25.49 -4.09
CA SER A 24 -6.15 24.26 -4.79
C SER A 24 -5.32 23.09 -4.26
N PHE A 25 -4.00 23.25 -4.09
CA PHE A 25 -3.16 22.21 -3.50
C PHE A 25 -3.59 21.90 -2.06
N SER A 26 -3.91 22.90 -1.26
CA SER A 26 -4.34 22.68 0.13
C SER A 26 -5.65 21.90 0.23
N GLN A 27 -6.56 22.08 -0.73
CA GLN A 27 -7.83 21.37 -0.79
C GLN A 27 -7.72 19.97 -1.38
N THR A 28 -6.70 19.69 -2.23
CA THR A 28 -6.52 18.38 -2.88
C THR A 28 -5.48 17.47 -2.22
N CYS A 29 -4.57 18.01 -1.41
CA CYS A 29 -3.58 17.20 -0.71
C CYS A 29 -4.23 16.37 0.42
N PRO A 30 -4.19 15.04 0.41
CA PRO A 30 -4.87 14.19 1.40
C PRO A 30 -4.32 14.32 2.83
N PHE A 31 -3.17 14.99 3.00
CA PHE A 31 -2.55 15.27 4.29
C PHE A 31 -2.67 16.74 4.72
N SER A 32 -3.34 17.56 3.91
CA SER A 32 -3.59 18.94 4.27
C SER A 32 -4.63 19.05 5.39
N PRO A 33 -4.47 19.97 6.35
CA PRO A 33 -5.49 20.25 7.35
C PRO A 33 -6.78 20.86 6.76
N ALA A 34 -6.72 21.44 5.55
CA ALA A 34 -7.89 22.00 4.86
C ALA A 34 -8.65 20.95 4.01
N ALA A 35 -8.10 19.75 3.83
CA ALA A 35 -8.75 18.70 3.04
C ALA A 35 -9.83 18.00 3.87
N LYS A 36 -10.97 17.68 3.23
CA LYS A 36 -12.01 16.84 3.82
C LYS A 36 -11.42 15.50 4.26
N ASN A 37 -11.93 14.95 5.34
CA ASN A 37 -11.52 13.64 5.84
C ASN A 37 -12.25 12.49 5.12
N GLU A 38 -11.91 11.26 5.47
CA GLU A 38 -12.45 10.05 4.86
C GLU A 38 -13.96 9.88 5.14
N ASP A 39 -14.43 10.28 6.32
CA ASP A 39 -15.85 10.18 6.70
C ASP A 39 -16.71 11.15 5.88
N GLU A 40 -16.25 12.40 5.70
CA GLU A 40 -16.93 13.42 4.89
C GLU A 40 -17.00 13.03 3.42
N LEU A 41 -15.88 12.46 2.87
CA LEU A 41 -15.82 12.02 1.48
C LEU A 41 -16.65 10.76 1.26
N SER A 42 -16.60 9.81 2.18
CA SER A 42 -17.36 8.57 2.10
C SER A 42 -18.87 8.84 2.16
N LEU A 43 -19.30 9.76 3.05
CA LEU A 43 -20.70 10.18 3.12
C LEU A 43 -21.18 10.86 1.82
N ALA A 44 -20.33 11.70 1.21
CA ALA A 44 -20.66 12.39 -0.03
C ALA A 44 -20.73 11.44 -1.25
N ASN A 45 -19.87 10.42 -1.29
CA ASN A 45 -19.81 9.47 -2.39
C ASN A 45 -20.79 8.30 -2.23
N PHE A 46 -21.04 7.87 -1.00
CA PHE A 46 -21.89 6.72 -0.65
C PHE A 46 -22.92 7.11 0.41
N PRO A 47 -23.89 7.99 0.07
CA PRO A 47 -24.87 8.51 1.04
C PRO A 47 -25.80 7.42 1.57
N VAL A 48 -26.05 6.38 0.77
CA VAL A 48 -26.91 5.24 1.14
C VAL A 48 -26.06 3.98 1.12
N THR A 49 -25.89 3.33 2.27
CA THR A 49 -25.20 2.05 2.42
C THR A 49 -25.91 1.19 3.44
N ARG A 50 -25.74 -0.15 3.34
CA ARG A 50 -26.36 -1.11 4.26
C ARG A 50 -25.72 -1.10 5.63
N GLN A 51 -24.41 -0.80 5.69
CA GLN A 51 -23.61 -0.91 6.92
C GLN A 51 -22.60 0.24 7.03
N GLN A 52 -22.18 0.48 8.27
CA GLN A 52 -21.09 1.41 8.59
C GLN A 52 -20.40 0.95 9.88
N THR A 53 -19.05 0.95 9.90
CA THR A 53 -18.26 0.78 11.13
C THR A 53 -17.17 1.86 11.24
N ASP A 54 -16.61 2.03 12.44
CA ASP A 54 -15.54 3.02 12.69
C ASP A 54 -14.24 2.70 11.94
N LEU A 55 -14.01 1.43 11.60
CA LEU A 55 -12.76 0.98 10.98
C LEU A 55 -12.87 0.80 9.47
N LEU A 56 -14.04 0.42 8.96
CA LEU A 56 -14.25 0.15 7.53
C LEU A 56 -14.95 1.30 6.79
N GLY A 57 -15.51 2.27 7.54
CA GLY A 57 -16.36 3.30 6.98
C GLY A 57 -17.71 2.74 6.50
N ARG A 58 -18.27 3.31 5.44
CA ARG A 58 -19.58 2.95 4.85
C ARG A 58 -19.40 1.87 3.78
N PHE A 59 -20.29 0.85 3.74
CA PHE A 59 -20.21 -0.22 2.73
C PHE A 59 -21.56 -0.91 2.51
N GLN A 60 -21.71 -1.55 1.34
CA GLN A 60 -22.86 -2.41 1.00
C GLN A 60 -22.64 -3.81 1.53
N SER A 61 -21.51 -4.44 1.16
CA SER A 61 -21.18 -5.83 1.49
C SER A 61 -19.67 -6.02 1.58
N ASN A 62 -19.28 -7.05 2.31
CA ASN A 62 -17.90 -7.52 2.36
C ASN A 62 -17.85 -8.98 1.90
N TYR A 63 -16.78 -9.34 1.20
CA TYR A 63 -16.57 -10.68 0.70
C TYR A 63 -15.18 -11.19 0.99
N VAL A 64 -15.03 -12.52 1.08
CA VAL A 64 -13.75 -13.22 1.11
C VAL A 64 -13.74 -14.32 0.05
N GLY A 65 -12.65 -14.46 -0.70
CA GLY A 65 -12.51 -15.50 -1.72
C GLY A 65 -11.63 -15.10 -2.89
N HIS A 66 -11.92 -15.62 -4.06
CA HIS A 66 -11.08 -15.43 -5.25
C HIS A 66 -11.87 -15.53 -6.56
N VAL A 67 -11.23 -15.12 -7.64
CA VAL A 67 -11.74 -15.30 -9.01
C VAL A 67 -11.52 -16.72 -9.47
N VAL A 68 -12.54 -17.32 -10.08
CA VAL A 68 -12.50 -18.69 -10.64
C VAL A 68 -12.20 -18.67 -12.12
N GLU A 69 -12.79 -17.71 -12.85
CA GLU A 69 -12.62 -17.61 -14.29
C GLU A 69 -11.23 -17.13 -14.71
N GLN A 70 -10.76 -17.64 -15.82
CA GLN A 70 -9.49 -17.28 -16.44
C GLN A 70 -8.28 -17.37 -15.47
N GLU A 71 -7.20 -16.63 -15.79
CA GLU A 71 -5.94 -16.66 -15.04
C GLU A 71 -5.81 -15.53 -13.99
N TYR A 72 -6.89 -14.81 -13.65
CA TYR A 72 -6.83 -13.65 -12.77
C TYR A 72 -6.20 -13.95 -11.40
N ARG A 73 -6.55 -15.11 -10.80
CA ARG A 73 -5.98 -15.51 -9.52
C ARG A 73 -4.49 -15.82 -9.62
N ASN A 74 -4.07 -16.52 -10.67
CA ASN A 74 -2.66 -16.91 -10.87
C ASN A 74 -1.79 -15.71 -11.22
N GLN A 75 -2.27 -14.81 -12.06
CA GLN A 75 -1.56 -13.60 -12.46
C GLN A 75 -1.52 -12.54 -11.35
N GLY A 76 -2.52 -12.47 -10.49
CA GLY A 76 -2.59 -11.54 -9.38
C GLY A 76 -1.64 -11.87 -8.23
N SER A 77 -1.43 -10.93 -7.32
CA SER A 77 -0.69 -11.17 -6.06
C SER A 77 -1.53 -11.84 -4.98
N SER A 78 -2.84 -11.89 -5.15
CA SER A 78 -3.81 -12.50 -4.23
C SER A 78 -4.90 -13.22 -5.03
N GLY A 79 -6.19 -13.09 -4.64
CA GLY A 79 -7.32 -13.77 -5.27
C GLY A 79 -7.74 -13.28 -6.66
N GLY A 80 -7.10 -12.23 -7.22
CA GLY A 80 -7.35 -11.76 -8.59
C GLY A 80 -8.45 -10.70 -8.73
N MET A 81 -9.14 -10.33 -7.66
CA MET A 81 -10.33 -9.46 -7.70
C MET A 81 -10.10 -8.06 -8.26
N VAL A 82 -8.93 -7.44 -8.02
CA VAL A 82 -8.63 -6.08 -8.53
C VAL A 82 -8.70 -6.05 -10.06
N THR A 83 -7.98 -6.96 -10.69
CA THR A 83 -7.92 -7.06 -12.16
C THR A 83 -9.25 -7.48 -12.74
N TRP A 84 -9.95 -8.41 -12.06
CA TRP A 84 -11.27 -8.88 -12.48
C TRP A 84 -12.32 -7.75 -12.48
N VAL A 85 -12.44 -6.98 -11.38
CA VAL A 85 -13.40 -5.87 -11.31
C VAL A 85 -13.09 -4.81 -12.37
N ALA A 86 -11.82 -4.47 -12.58
CA ALA A 86 -11.40 -3.55 -13.62
C ALA A 86 -11.80 -4.04 -15.03
N ALA A 87 -11.55 -5.32 -15.33
CA ALA A 87 -11.92 -5.96 -16.60
C ALA A 87 -13.44 -6.01 -16.79
N GLU A 88 -14.20 -6.31 -15.74
CA GLU A 88 -15.66 -6.39 -15.80
C GLU A 88 -16.31 -5.03 -16.04
N LEU A 89 -15.77 -3.95 -15.43
CA LEU A 89 -16.20 -2.58 -15.73
C LEU A 89 -15.96 -2.22 -17.21
N MET A 90 -14.82 -2.64 -17.78
CA MET A 90 -14.52 -2.45 -19.21
C MET A 90 -15.47 -3.30 -20.09
N ARG A 91 -15.66 -4.57 -19.76
CA ARG A 91 -16.52 -5.51 -20.48
C ARG A 91 -17.98 -5.02 -20.53
N LYS A 92 -18.47 -4.44 -19.43
CA LYS A 92 -19.82 -3.84 -19.36
C LYS A 92 -19.90 -2.46 -20.05
N GLY A 93 -18.81 -1.93 -20.62
CA GLY A 93 -18.78 -0.61 -21.26
C GLY A 93 -18.98 0.55 -20.29
N LEU A 94 -18.71 0.36 -19.00
CA LEU A 94 -18.83 1.40 -17.97
C LEU A 94 -17.62 2.33 -17.95
N ILE A 95 -16.48 1.85 -18.41
CA ILE A 95 -15.22 2.58 -18.52
C ILE A 95 -14.52 2.27 -19.86
N ASP A 96 -13.70 3.22 -20.31
CA ASP A 96 -12.92 3.15 -21.55
C ASP A 96 -11.44 2.84 -21.29
N GLY A 97 -11.04 2.76 -20.00
CA GLY A 97 -9.69 2.40 -19.59
C GLY A 97 -9.49 2.40 -18.09
N VAL A 98 -8.34 1.86 -17.65
CA VAL A 98 -7.96 1.71 -16.25
C VAL A 98 -6.59 2.34 -16.00
N LEU A 99 -6.54 3.28 -15.05
CA LEU A 99 -5.28 3.85 -14.56
C LEU A 99 -4.72 2.90 -13.49
N HIS A 100 -3.63 2.26 -13.81
CA HIS A 100 -2.97 1.30 -12.90
C HIS A 100 -1.45 1.34 -13.03
N VAL A 101 -0.75 0.72 -12.09
CA VAL A 101 0.72 0.69 -12.04
C VAL A 101 1.26 -0.48 -12.85
N ILE A 102 2.19 -0.19 -13.76
CA ILE A 102 2.92 -1.19 -14.56
C ILE A 102 4.42 -1.16 -14.27
N ALA A 103 5.11 -2.24 -14.62
CA ALA A 103 6.56 -2.24 -14.74
C ALA A 103 7.01 -1.45 -15.98
N ILE A 104 8.14 -0.76 -15.88
CA ILE A 104 8.77 -0.04 -16.98
C ILE A 104 9.68 -1.02 -17.72
N ALA A 105 9.60 -1.06 -19.06
CA ALA A 105 10.35 -2.01 -19.89
C ALA A 105 11.88 -1.79 -19.81
N ASP A 106 12.30 -0.53 -19.72
CA ASP A 106 13.71 -0.13 -19.54
C ASP A 106 13.83 0.79 -18.32
N PRO A 107 13.95 0.21 -17.11
CA PRO A 107 14.05 0.99 -15.87
C PRO A 107 15.38 1.73 -15.74
N GLN A 108 16.43 1.30 -16.45
CA GLN A 108 17.73 1.96 -16.40
C GLN A 108 17.73 3.29 -17.17
N SER A 109 17.03 3.35 -18.28
CA SER A 109 16.84 4.57 -19.07
C SER A 109 15.84 5.54 -18.42
N ASP A 110 14.71 5.04 -17.90
CA ASP A 110 13.67 5.86 -17.25
C ASP A 110 14.08 6.36 -15.85
N GLY A 111 14.93 5.61 -15.15
CA GLY A 111 15.30 5.86 -13.76
C GLY A 111 14.27 5.38 -12.72
N ARG A 112 13.19 4.74 -13.17
CA ARG A 112 12.10 4.18 -12.33
C ARG A 112 11.83 2.74 -12.73
N PHE A 113 11.38 1.90 -11.78
CA PHE A 113 10.94 0.55 -12.07
C PHE A 113 9.45 0.46 -12.41
N PHE A 114 8.65 1.41 -11.93
CA PHE A 114 7.19 1.41 -12.07
C PHE A 114 6.64 2.80 -12.30
N LYS A 115 5.53 2.86 -13.05
CA LYS A 115 4.75 4.08 -13.27
C LYS A 115 3.27 3.75 -13.48
N TYR A 116 2.41 4.74 -13.37
CA TYR A 116 1.02 4.62 -13.83
C TYR A 116 0.96 4.61 -15.36
N ARG A 117 0.01 3.82 -15.88
CA ARG A 117 -0.37 3.78 -17.29
C ARG A 117 -1.89 3.64 -17.40
N ILE A 118 -2.44 3.99 -18.54
CA ILE A 118 -3.83 3.71 -18.92
C ILE A 118 -3.84 2.38 -19.68
N ALA A 119 -4.51 1.35 -19.14
CA ALA A 119 -4.84 0.12 -19.86
C ALA A 119 -6.18 0.29 -20.58
N ARG A 120 -6.24 -0.05 -21.86
CA ARG A 120 -7.44 0.08 -22.71
C ARG A 120 -8.00 -1.26 -23.16
N ASN A 121 -7.35 -2.35 -22.82
CA ASN A 121 -7.76 -3.71 -23.13
C ASN A 121 -7.27 -4.69 -22.07
N GLN A 122 -7.76 -5.94 -22.13
CA GLN A 122 -7.45 -6.99 -21.16
C GLN A 122 -5.96 -7.33 -21.09
N GLN A 123 -5.27 -7.34 -22.24
CA GLN A 123 -3.84 -7.66 -22.27
C GLN A 123 -3.03 -6.62 -21.49
N GLU A 124 -3.28 -5.35 -21.76
CA GLU A 124 -2.63 -4.23 -21.07
C GLU A 124 -2.95 -4.22 -19.57
N LEU A 125 -4.19 -4.58 -19.20
CA LEU A 125 -4.60 -4.67 -17.80
C LEU A 125 -3.85 -5.78 -17.05
N ASN A 126 -3.66 -6.95 -17.69
CA ASN A 126 -2.96 -8.08 -17.12
C ASN A 126 -1.47 -7.78 -16.82
N GLU A 127 -0.82 -6.90 -17.59
CA GLU A 127 0.57 -6.48 -17.36
C GLU A 127 0.77 -5.79 -15.99
N GLY A 128 -0.28 -5.18 -15.43
CA GLY A 128 -0.27 -4.53 -14.13
C GLY A 128 -0.76 -5.39 -12.96
N ALA A 129 -1.08 -6.66 -13.17
CA ALA A 129 -1.78 -7.54 -12.21
C ALA A 129 -0.98 -7.93 -10.93
N LYS A 130 0.04 -7.19 -10.52
CA LYS A 130 0.92 -7.48 -9.38
C LYS A 130 1.01 -6.32 -8.40
N SER A 131 1.27 -6.62 -7.12
CA SER A 131 1.54 -5.61 -6.10
C SER A 131 2.93 -4.99 -6.28
N ARG A 132 3.00 -3.65 -6.23
CA ARG A 132 4.23 -2.87 -6.41
C ARG A 132 4.52 -2.03 -5.18
N TYR A 133 5.53 -2.40 -4.40
CA TYR A 133 5.94 -1.66 -3.19
C TYR A 133 7.02 -0.62 -3.54
N TYR A 134 6.67 0.33 -4.38
CA TYR A 134 7.55 1.32 -4.97
C TYR A 134 6.86 2.69 -5.05
N PRO A 135 7.59 3.80 -4.94
CA PRO A 135 7.00 5.12 -5.08
C PRO A 135 6.49 5.35 -6.49
N VAL A 136 5.22 5.68 -6.60
CA VAL A 136 4.55 6.04 -7.85
C VAL A 136 3.70 7.28 -7.65
N GLU A 137 3.38 7.98 -8.72
CA GLU A 137 2.56 9.19 -8.72
C GLU A 137 1.60 9.21 -9.91
N LEU A 138 0.61 10.07 -9.88
CA LEU A 138 -0.52 10.09 -10.83
C LEU A 138 -0.44 11.24 -11.84
N SER A 139 0.49 12.20 -11.72
CA SER A 139 0.43 13.44 -12.50
C SER A 139 0.46 13.21 -14.01
N GLU A 140 1.31 12.28 -14.50
CA GLU A 140 1.43 11.98 -15.93
C GLU A 140 0.08 11.45 -16.49
N VAL A 141 -0.55 10.49 -15.81
CA VAL A 141 -1.82 9.91 -16.29
C VAL A 141 -3.01 10.85 -16.08
N LEU A 142 -3.00 11.68 -15.04
CA LEU A 142 -4.04 12.70 -14.84
C LEU A 142 -3.98 13.78 -15.92
N GLN A 143 -2.81 14.21 -16.34
CA GLN A 143 -2.66 15.11 -17.50
C GLN A 143 -3.21 14.47 -18.78
N LEU A 144 -2.86 13.21 -19.06
CA LEU A 144 -3.38 12.50 -20.24
C LEU A 144 -4.91 12.42 -20.25
N ILE A 145 -5.53 12.05 -19.12
CA ILE A 145 -6.99 11.97 -19.07
C ILE A 145 -7.68 13.34 -19.00
N ALA A 146 -6.96 14.41 -18.66
CA ALA A 146 -7.46 15.77 -18.77
C ALA A 146 -7.53 16.24 -20.24
N GLU A 147 -6.73 15.68 -21.12
CA GLU A 147 -6.69 16.00 -22.56
C GLU A 147 -7.56 15.02 -23.38
N VAL A 148 -7.54 13.72 -23.04
CA VAL A 148 -8.23 12.67 -23.80
C VAL A 148 -9.57 12.33 -23.13
N PRO A 149 -10.71 12.62 -23.76
CA PRO A 149 -12.02 12.24 -23.26
C PRO A 149 -12.15 10.72 -23.09
N GLY A 150 -12.93 10.32 -22.08
CA GLY A 150 -13.21 8.93 -21.76
C GLY A 150 -13.55 8.78 -20.29
N ARG A 151 -14.03 7.59 -19.92
CA ARG A 151 -14.36 7.21 -18.54
C ARG A 151 -13.30 6.23 -18.05
N TYR A 152 -12.70 6.51 -16.92
CA TYR A 152 -11.57 5.74 -16.42
C TYR A 152 -11.82 5.25 -15.00
N ALA A 153 -11.44 4.01 -14.70
CA ALA A 153 -11.26 3.56 -13.34
C ALA A 153 -9.81 3.79 -12.88
N VAL A 154 -9.60 4.06 -11.60
CA VAL A 154 -8.26 4.24 -11.03
C VAL A 154 -8.02 3.20 -9.95
N VAL A 155 -6.97 2.37 -10.11
CA VAL A 155 -6.48 1.46 -9.05
C VAL A 155 -5.49 2.23 -8.19
N ALA A 156 -5.80 2.45 -6.90
CA ALA A 156 -5.00 3.35 -6.10
C ALA A 156 -4.95 2.98 -4.60
N LEU A 157 -3.94 3.50 -3.91
CA LEU A 157 -3.80 3.40 -2.45
C LEU A 157 -4.78 4.36 -1.74
N PRO A 158 -5.09 4.16 -0.44
CA PRO A 158 -6.05 4.99 0.30
C PRO A 158 -5.81 6.50 0.20
N CYS A 159 -4.57 6.95 0.37
CA CYS A 159 -4.23 8.36 0.25
C CYS A 159 -4.37 8.90 -1.18
N MET A 160 -4.20 8.06 -2.19
CA MET A 160 -4.38 8.43 -3.60
C MET A 160 -5.87 8.46 -3.96
N THR A 161 -6.68 7.48 -3.51
CA THR A 161 -8.15 7.51 -3.71
C THR A 161 -8.75 8.75 -3.06
N LYS A 162 -8.32 9.08 -1.84
CA LYS A 162 -8.71 10.33 -1.18
C LYS A 162 -8.34 11.57 -2.02
N ALA A 163 -7.10 11.64 -2.52
CA ALA A 163 -6.65 12.76 -3.37
C ALA A 163 -7.49 12.88 -4.66
N ILE A 164 -7.84 11.75 -5.29
CA ILE A 164 -8.70 11.73 -6.48
C ILE A 164 -10.10 12.27 -6.15
N HIS A 165 -10.71 11.87 -5.04
CA HIS A 165 -12.01 12.40 -4.64
C HIS A 165 -11.97 13.90 -4.30
N LEU A 166 -10.91 14.37 -3.66
CA LEU A 166 -10.69 15.80 -3.43
C LEU A 166 -10.53 16.56 -4.77
N LEU A 167 -9.77 15.99 -5.71
CA LEU A 167 -9.60 16.57 -7.06
C LEU A 167 -10.92 16.61 -7.82
N ARG A 168 -11.73 15.56 -7.79
CA ARG A 168 -13.07 15.49 -8.39
C ARG A 168 -14.03 16.56 -7.85
N GLN A 169 -13.84 17.01 -6.60
CA GLN A 169 -14.64 18.11 -6.04
C GLN A 169 -14.21 19.49 -6.52
N GLN A 170 -12.95 19.62 -6.95
CA GLN A 170 -12.38 20.89 -7.41
C GLN A 170 -12.50 21.07 -8.93
N ASP A 171 -12.48 19.97 -9.68
CA ASP A 171 -12.43 19.99 -11.14
C ASP A 171 -13.48 19.04 -11.75
N PRO A 172 -14.48 19.58 -12.45
CA PRO A 172 -15.53 18.81 -13.12
C PRO A 172 -15.00 17.79 -14.14
N VAL A 173 -13.87 18.07 -14.81
CA VAL A 173 -13.25 17.16 -15.78
C VAL A 173 -12.89 15.84 -15.11
N PHE A 174 -12.25 15.86 -13.96
CA PHE A 174 -11.90 14.64 -13.24
C PHE A 174 -13.12 13.97 -12.60
N LYS A 175 -14.15 14.75 -12.24
CA LYS A 175 -15.42 14.19 -11.75
C LYS A 175 -16.10 13.35 -12.82
N GLU A 176 -16.12 13.82 -14.07
CA GLU A 176 -16.72 13.12 -15.21
C GLU A 176 -15.84 11.94 -15.67
N ARG A 177 -14.52 12.16 -15.79
CA ARG A 177 -13.60 11.20 -16.40
C ARG A 177 -13.12 10.08 -15.47
N ILE A 178 -13.29 10.22 -14.16
CA ILE A 178 -12.95 9.16 -13.18
C ILE A 178 -14.22 8.73 -12.43
N PRO A 179 -15.14 7.99 -13.04
CA PRO A 179 -16.34 7.52 -12.37
C PRO A 179 -16.07 6.46 -11.28
N PHE A 180 -15.00 5.67 -11.39
CA PHE A 180 -14.73 4.57 -10.46
C PHE A 180 -13.33 4.65 -9.84
N THR A 181 -13.25 4.32 -8.56
CA THR A 181 -12.01 4.16 -7.79
C THR A 181 -11.93 2.76 -7.20
N LEU A 182 -10.87 2.03 -7.54
CA LEU A 182 -10.55 0.69 -7.10
C LEU A 182 -9.45 0.77 -6.04
N GLY A 183 -9.83 0.71 -4.78
CA GLY A 183 -8.93 0.92 -3.65
C GLY A 183 -8.14 -0.33 -3.27
N LEU A 184 -6.89 -0.15 -2.89
CA LEU A 184 -6.07 -1.23 -2.33
C LEU A 184 -5.95 -1.06 -0.81
N PHE A 185 -6.03 -2.16 -0.06
CA PHE A 185 -5.63 -2.10 1.36
C PHE A 185 -4.15 -1.76 1.46
N CYS A 186 -3.80 -0.92 2.41
CA CYS A 186 -2.45 -0.38 2.46
C CYS A 186 -1.87 -0.39 3.88
N GLY A 187 -0.78 -1.13 4.07
CA GLY A 187 0.03 -1.04 5.29
C GLY A 187 0.90 0.22 5.30
N HIS A 188 1.68 0.47 4.26
CA HIS A 188 2.48 1.68 4.04
C HIS A 188 3.15 1.67 2.66
N MET A 189 3.55 2.85 2.16
CA MET A 189 4.36 3.03 0.97
C MET A 189 5.84 2.83 1.30
N LYS A 190 6.57 2.08 0.47
CA LYS A 190 8.03 1.95 0.52
C LYS A 190 8.72 3.01 -0.35
N SER A 191 9.97 3.35 -0.04
CA SER A 191 10.84 4.10 -0.96
C SER A 191 11.53 3.18 -1.99
N ALA A 192 12.11 3.75 -3.04
CA ALA A 192 12.92 3.01 -4.02
C ALA A 192 14.16 2.35 -3.38
N GLY A 193 14.56 2.76 -2.17
CA GLY A 193 15.60 2.08 -1.40
C GLY A 193 15.30 0.63 -1.09
N PHE A 194 14.04 0.22 -1.12
CA PHE A 194 13.65 -1.17 -0.84
C PHE A 194 14.13 -2.14 -1.93
N VAL A 195 14.00 -1.79 -3.22
CA VAL A 195 14.54 -2.61 -4.31
C VAL A 195 16.07 -2.60 -4.32
N GLN A 196 16.70 -1.48 -3.98
CA GLN A 196 18.15 -1.42 -3.81
C GLN A 196 18.65 -2.38 -2.73
N SER A 197 17.92 -2.49 -1.61
CA SER A 197 18.24 -3.44 -0.55
C SER A 197 18.10 -4.89 -1.02
N PHE A 198 17.08 -5.21 -1.81
CA PHE A 198 16.92 -6.53 -2.40
C PHE A 198 18.13 -6.88 -3.30
N ALA A 199 18.51 -5.97 -4.19
CA ALA A 199 19.66 -6.16 -5.07
C ALA A 199 20.95 -6.45 -4.26
N TRP A 200 21.21 -5.69 -3.20
CA TRP A 200 22.37 -5.93 -2.35
C TRP A 200 22.33 -7.28 -1.62
N GLN A 201 21.19 -7.69 -1.12
CA GLN A 201 21.02 -8.95 -0.39
C GLN A 201 21.06 -10.17 -1.31
N LEU A 202 20.77 -9.99 -2.60
CA LEU A 202 20.86 -10.99 -3.64
C LEU A 202 22.21 -10.95 -4.38
N ASN A 203 23.14 -10.06 -3.98
CA ASN A 203 24.44 -9.83 -4.62
C ASN A 203 24.33 -9.44 -6.10
N VAL A 204 23.30 -8.66 -6.45
CA VAL A 204 23.02 -8.20 -7.81
C VAL A 204 23.28 -6.70 -7.90
N PRO A 205 24.01 -6.20 -8.92
CA PRO A 205 24.10 -4.78 -9.20
C PRO A 205 22.73 -4.24 -9.62
N LEU A 206 22.25 -3.17 -8.96
CA LEU A 206 20.94 -2.58 -9.28
C LEU A 206 20.78 -2.21 -10.76
N LYS A 207 21.86 -1.79 -11.41
CA LYS A 207 21.91 -1.46 -12.83
C LYS A 207 21.68 -2.67 -13.77
N ALA A 208 21.82 -3.87 -13.28
CA ALA A 208 21.53 -5.10 -14.05
C ALA A 208 20.10 -5.58 -13.86
N VAL A 209 19.32 -4.96 -12.98
CA VAL A 209 17.94 -5.36 -12.71
C VAL A 209 17.00 -4.79 -13.77
N LYS A 210 16.31 -5.64 -14.48
CA LYS A 210 15.30 -5.33 -15.49
C LYS A 210 13.88 -5.30 -14.89
N GLU A 211 13.54 -6.33 -14.11
CA GLU A 211 12.21 -6.49 -13.53
C GLU A 211 12.31 -6.78 -12.03
N VAL A 212 11.32 -6.29 -11.29
CA VAL A 212 11.17 -6.53 -9.85
C VAL A 212 9.77 -7.08 -9.59
N GLU A 213 9.69 -8.24 -8.95
CA GLU A 213 8.45 -8.76 -8.40
C GLU A 213 8.57 -8.88 -6.87
N TYR A 214 7.78 -8.08 -6.17
CA TYR A 214 7.81 -8.04 -4.70
C TYR A 214 7.05 -9.20 -4.05
N ARG A 215 6.09 -9.79 -4.76
CA ARG A 215 5.26 -10.88 -4.30
C ARG A 215 5.23 -12.00 -5.34
N TYR A 216 6.41 -12.58 -5.60
CA TYR A 216 6.52 -13.76 -6.43
C TYR A 216 5.89 -14.95 -5.69
N LYS A 217 4.75 -15.44 -6.20
CA LYS A 217 3.97 -16.50 -5.56
C LYS A 217 4.72 -17.81 -5.54
N ASN A 218 4.54 -18.54 -4.43
CA ASN A 218 4.86 -19.95 -4.32
C ASN A 218 3.60 -20.67 -3.81
N PRO A 219 2.87 -21.40 -4.65
CA PRO A 219 1.63 -22.11 -4.26
C PRO A 219 1.81 -23.13 -3.13
N ASP A 220 3.05 -23.66 -2.97
CA ASP A 220 3.38 -24.66 -1.95
C ASP A 220 3.70 -24.03 -0.57
N ARG A 221 3.56 -22.72 -0.45
CA ARG A 221 3.83 -21.96 0.77
C ARG A 221 2.59 -21.14 1.18
N PRO A 222 2.47 -20.76 2.45
CA PRO A 222 1.41 -19.83 2.89
C PRO A 222 1.43 -18.51 2.10
N ALA A 223 0.27 -17.85 1.96
CA ALA A 223 0.12 -16.63 1.18
C ALA A 223 1.00 -15.45 1.64
N ASN A 224 1.39 -15.44 2.92
CA ASN A 224 2.31 -14.44 3.48
C ASN A 224 3.79 -14.83 3.36
N TRP A 225 4.09 -15.96 2.71
CA TRP A 225 5.45 -16.48 2.53
C TRP A 225 5.89 -16.39 1.06
N TYR A 226 5.86 -15.22 0.51
CA TYR A 226 6.24 -14.95 -0.86
C TYR A 226 7.72 -14.56 -0.99
N ASN A 227 8.23 -14.62 -2.22
CA ASN A 227 9.60 -14.25 -2.54
C ASN A 227 9.71 -12.84 -3.12
N ALA A 228 10.82 -12.16 -2.83
CA ALA A 228 11.32 -11.06 -3.66
C ALA A 228 12.06 -11.64 -4.85
N MET A 229 11.71 -11.24 -6.06
CA MET A 229 12.33 -11.72 -7.30
C MET A 229 12.87 -10.53 -8.10
N LEU A 230 14.10 -10.69 -8.61
CA LEU A 230 14.76 -9.78 -9.55
C LEU A 230 15.08 -10.56 -10.82
N LYS A 231 14.61 -10.07 -11.97
CA LYS A 231 15.04 -10.55 -13.28
C LYS A 231 16.05 -9.58 -13.85
N LEU A 232 17.16 -10.12 -14.33
CA LEU A 232 18.29 -9.36 -14.82
C LEU A 232 18.18 -9.15 -16.34
N GLU A 233 18.98 -8.20 -16.87
CA GLU A 233 19.04 -7.91 -18.30
C GLU A 233 19.47 -9.14 -19.15
N ASN A 234 20.31 -10.02 -18.59
CA ASN A 234 20.72 -11.27 -19.22
C ASN A 234 19.65 -12.39 -19.16
N GLY A 235 18.47 -12.10 -18.58
CA GLY A 235 17.38 -13.07 -18.40
C GLY A 235 17.47 -13.93 -17.13
N GLU A 236 18.57 -13.86 -16.38
CA GLU A 236 18.74 -14.57 -15.11
C GLU A 236 17.72 -14.10 -14.07
N ILE A 237 17.19 -15.04 -13.28
CA ILE A 237 16.25 -14.75 -12.19
C ILE A 237 16.91 -15.05 -10.86
N GLN A 238 16.98 -14.05 -10.01
CA GLN A 238 17.41 -14.15 -8.62
C GLN A 238 16.21 -13.92 -7.71
N ASN A 239 16.01 -14.79 -6.72
CA ASN A 239 14.92 -14.64 -5.77
C ASN A 239 15.34 -15.05 -4.36
N ARG A 240 14.61 -14.52 -3.37
CA ARG A 240 14.78 -14.88 -1.96
C ARG A 240 13.46 -14.69 -1.22
N ASP A 241 13.20 -15.62 -0.33
CA ASP A 241 12.11 -15.55 0.64
C ASP A 241 12.25 -14.30 1.52
N TRP A 242 11.16 -13.57 1.71
CA TRP A 242 11.13 -12.35 2.53
C TRP A 242 11.57 -12.57 3.98
N TRP A 243 11.29 -13.74 4.56
CA TRP A 243 11.71 -14.08 5.90
C TRP A 243 13.23 -14.15 6.09
N HIS A 244 13.96 -14.33 4.98
CA HIS A 244 15.42 -14.34 4.95
C HIS A 244 16.03 -12.98 4.58
N LEU A 245 15.20 -11.95 4.37
CA LEU A 245 15.65 -10.59 4.12
C LEU A 245 15.69 -9.81 5.44
N VAL A 246 16.76 -9.02 5.65
CA VAL A 246 16.95 -8.24 6.89
C VAL A 246 15.92 -7.12 7.09
N ASP A 247 15.14 -6.80 6.06
CA ASP A 247 14.12 -5.76 6.02
C ASP A 247 12.77 -6.26 5.47
N GLY A 248 12.62 -7.58 5.37
CA GLY A 248 11.40 -8.24 4.90
C GLY A 248 10.23 -8.15 5.86
N ASP A 249 10.46 -7.95 7.18
CA ASP A 249 9.39 -7.79 8.15
C ASP A 249 8.59 -6.51 7.92
N TRP A 250 7.34 -6.68 7.48
CA TRP A 250 6.43 -5.56 7.23
C TRP A 250 6.12 -4.77 8.49
N GLY A 251 6.05 -5.45 9.63
CA GLY A 251 5.80 -4.86 10.93
C GLY A 251 6.88 -3.90 11.39
N ALA A 252 8.14 -4.14 11.06
CA ALA A 252 9.27 -3.30 11.44
C ALA A 252 9.30 -1.94 10.73
N GLY A 253 8.69 -1.81 9.54
CA GLY A 253 8.52 -0.53 8.84
C GLY A 253 9.76 0.00 8.12
N PHE A 254 10.69 -0.86 7.70
CA PHE A 254 11.83 -0.44 6.87
C PHE A 254 11.35 0.28 5.60
N PHE A 255 12.06 1.34 5.22
CA PHE A 255 11.79 2.17 4.03
C PHE A 255 10.38 2.76 3.92
N MET A 256 9.64 2.83 5.03
CA MET A 256 8.30 3.42 5.04
C MET A 256 8.37 4.93 4.80
N SER A 257 7.51 5.47 3.91
CA SER A 257 7.35 6.91 3.73
C SER A 257 6.91 7.58 5.04
N SER A 258 7.48 8.74 5.35
CA SER A 258 7.16 9.47 6.57
C SER A 258 5.68 9.90 6.66
N ALA A 259 5.02 10.18 5.52
CA ALA A 259 3.60 10.50 5.44
C ALA A 259 2.72 9.36 5.97
N CYS A 260 3.12 8.10 5.77
CA CYS A 260 2.39 6.93 6.26
C CYS A 260 2.23 6.88 7.79
N ASN A 261 3.06 7.61 8.54
CA ASN A 261 2.90 7.73 9.98
C ASN A 261 1.65 8.54 10.38
N TYR A 262 1.07 9.30 9.45
CA TYR A 262 -0.09 10.17 9.67
C TYR A 262 -1.33 9.73 8.87
N CYS A 263 -1.30 8.56 8.26
CA CYS A 263 -2.45 7.98 7.59
C CYS A 263 -3.33 7.22 8.59
N ASP A 264 -4.64 7.34 8.49
CA ASP A 264 -5.66 6.68 9.33
C ASP A 264 -6.54 5.70 8.55
N ASP A 265 -6.38 5.61 7.24
CA ASP A 265 -7.14 4.70 6.38
C ASP A 265 -6.29 3.46 6.00
N VAL A 266 -6.81 2.27 6.29
CA VAL A 266 -6.22 0.97 5.93
C VAL A 266 -6.86 0.40 4.67
N VAL A 267 -8.18 0.61 4.50
CA VAL A 267 -9.06 -0.16 3.60
C VAL A 267 -9.64 0.68 2.47
N SER A 268 -9.02 1.83 2.15
CA SER A 268 -9.48 2.76 1.11
C SER A 268 -10.96 3.13 1.28
N GLU A 269 -11.29 3.74 2.43
CA GLU A 269 -12.66 4.03 2.85
C GLU A 269 -13.44 4.93 1.88
N THR A 270 -12.75 5.62 0.99
CA THR A 270 -13.36 6.49 -0.03
C THR A 270 -13.52 5.82 -1.40
N ALA A 271 -13.00 4.60 -1.61
CA ALA A 271 -13.07 3.91 -2.90
C ALA A 271 -14.43 3.24 -3.13
N ASP A 272 -14.87 3.11 -4.39
CA ASP A 272 -16.09 2.39 -4.79
C ASP A 272 -16.06 0.92 -4.40
N VAL A 273 -14.88 0.32 -4.48
CA VAL A 273 -14.59 -1.03 -4.00
C VAL A 273 -13.13 -1.09 -3.55
N ALA A 274 -12.85 -1.83 -2.49
CA ALA A 274 -11.51 -1.96 -1.96
C ALA A 274 -11.11 -3.42 -1.75
N PHE A 275 -9.82 -3.72 -1.93
CA PHE A 275 -9.28 -5.06 -1.96
C PHE A 275 -8.08 -5.22 -1.05
N GLY A 276 -8.07 -6.31 -0.29
CA GLY A 276 -6.97 -6.74 0.56
C GLY A 276 -6.71 -8.23 0.49
N ASP A 277 -5.75 -8.68 1.28
CA ASP A 277 -5.51 -10.11 1.52
C ASP A 277 -6.22 -10.56 2.80
N ALA A 278 -6.70 -11.80 2.83
CA ALA A 278 -7.30 -12.41 4.00
C ALA A 278 -6.21 -12.99 4.93
N TRP A 279 -5.62 -12.15 5.79
CA TRP A 279 -4.53 -12.54 6.71
C TRP A 279 -5.04 -13.29 7.96
N VAL A 280 -5.93 -14.25 7.76
CA VAL A 280 -6.46 -15.16 8.80
C VAL A 280 -6.61 -16.57 8.25
N GLU A 281 -6.58 -17.57 9.13
CA GLU A 281 -6.83 -18.95 8.73
C GLU A 281 -8.31 -19.18 8.38
N PRO A 282 -8.59 -20.04 7.40
CA PRO A 282 -7.67 -20.89 6.63
C PRO A 282 -7.03 -20.19 5.42
N TYR A 283 -7.41 -18.96 5.11
CA TYR A 283 -7.04 -18.24 3.88
C TYR A 283 -5.55 -17.88 3.82
N SER A 284 -4.92 -17.61 4.97
CA SER A 284 -3.49 -17.28 5.03
C SER A 284 -2.58 -18.46 4.68
N SER A 285 -3.07 -19.70 4.83
CA SER A 285 -2.35 -20.93 4.47
C SER A 285 -2.44 -21.28 2.98
N ASP A 286 -3.38 -20.70 2.21
CA ASP A 286 -3.49 -20.93 0.76
C ASP A 286 -2.54 -20.01 -0.03
N GLY A 287 -1.40 -20.54 -0.48
CA GLY A 287 -0.37 -19.80 -1.22
C GLY A 287 -0.83 -19.21 -2.56
N ARG A 288 -1.96 -19.67 -3.10
CA ARG A 288 -2.57 -19.07 -4.29
C ARG A 288 -3.15 -17.68 -4.02
N GLY A 289 -3.41 -17.37 -2.73
CA GLY A 289 -3.91 -16.09 -2.26
C GLY A 289 -5.43 -15.98 -2.32
N THR A 290 -5.98 -15.25 -1.34
CA THR A 290 -7.41 -15.00 -1.17
C THR A 290 -7.63 -13.52 -0.89
N ASN A 291 -8.57 -12.89 -1.59
CA ASN A 291 -8.94 -11.50 -1.37
C ASN A 291 -9.99 -11.34 -0.26
N VAL A 292 -9.87 -10.22 0.44
CA VAL A 292 -10.99 -9.55 1.12
C VAL A 292 -11.44 -8.42 0.20
N VAL A 293 -12.75 -8.25 0.01
CA VAL A 293 -13.34 -7.22 -0.83
C VAL A 293 -14.37 -6.44 0.00
N ILE A 294 -14.30 -5.11 -0.04
CA ILE A 294 -15.31 -4.22 0.53
C ILE A 294 -15.99 -3.49 -0.62
N ALA A 295 -17.23 -3.81 -0.93
CA ALA A 295 -18.04 -3.12 -1.94
C ALA A 295 -18.78 -1.95 -1.30
N ARG A 296 -18.59 -0.72 -1.81
CA ARG A 296 -19.27 0.50 -1.34
C ARG A 296 -20.27 1.02 -2.35
N SER A 297 -19.92 0.99 -3.63
CA SER A 297 -20.83 1.29 -4.72
C SER A 297 -21.85 0.16 -4.90
N GLU A 298 -23.13 0.51 -4.93
CA GLU A 298 -24.22 -0.47 -5.19
C GLU A 298 -24.08 -1.15 -6.54
N LEU A 299 -23.63 -0.41 -7.57
CA LEU A 299 -23.38 -0.95 -8.90
C LEU A 299 -22.32 -2.05 -8.86
N VAL A 300 -21.20 -1.80 -8.17
CA VAL A 300 -20.12 -2.79 -8.07
C VAL A 300 -20.56 -3.99 -7.21
N ASP A 301 -21.32 -3.78 -6.14
CA ASP A 301 -21.86 -4.86 -5.32
C ASP A 301 -22.80 -5.77 -6.14
N THR A 302 -23.69 -5.17 -6.93
CA THR A 302 -24.58 -5.92 -7.83
C THR A 302 -23.78 -6.73 -8.85
N MET A 303 -22.79 -6.12 -9.47
CA MET A 303 -21.91 -6.80 -10.45
C MET A 303 -21.17 -8.00 -9.84
N ILE A 304 -20.71 -7.88 -8.59
CA ILE A 304 -20.09 -8.99 -7.85
C ILE A 304 -21.11 -10.10 -7.57
N ARG A 305 -22.32 -9.77 -7.11
CA ARG A 305 -23.39 -10.76 -6.84
C ARG A 305 -23.82 -11.51 -8.08
N GLU A 306 -23.96 -10.82 -9.22
CA GLU A 306 -24.23 -11.44 -10.51
C GLU A 306 -23.16 -12.48 -10.86
N ALA A 307 -21.89 -12.11 -10.75
CA ALA A 307 -20.79 -12.99 -11.08
C ALA A 307 -20.62 -14.18 -10.11
N ILE A 308 -21.01 -14.04 -8.84
CA ILE A 308 -21.11 -15.17 -7.90
C ILE A 308 -22.19 -16.13 -8.37
N ALA A 309 -23.38 -15.63 -8.72
CA ALA A 309 -24.49 -16.46 -9.20
C ALA A 309 -24.14 -17.20 -10.52
N GLU A 310 -23.31 -16.59 -11.36
CA GLU A 310 -22.77 -17.16 -12.59
C GLU A 310 -21.58 -18.12 -12.36
N SER A 311 -21.15 -18.35 -11.11
CA SER A 311 -19.99 -19.18 -10.75
C SER A 311 -18.64 -18.68 -11.31
N ARG A 312 -18.54 -17.41 -11.67
CA ARG A 312 -17.31 -16.75 -12.14
C ARG A 312 -16.43 -16.33 -10.97
N LEU A 313 -17.03 -16.09 -9.80
CA LEU A 313 -16.38 -15.75 -8.55
C LEU A 313 -16.73 -16.79 -7.47
N GLN A 314 -15.73 -17.23 -6.73
CA GLN A 314 -15.90 -17.99 -5.51
C GLN A 314 -15.68 -17.06 -4.32
N LEU A 315 -16.72 -16.33 -3.96
CA LEU A 315 -16.72 -15.37 -2.86
C LEU A 315 -17.83 -15.74 -1.87
N GLU A 316 -17.52 -15.59 -0.60
CA GLU A 316 -18.43 -15.72 0.53
C GLU A 316 -18.64 -14.34 1.14
N GLU A 317 -19.90 -13.98 1.44
CA GLU A 317 -20.21 -12.73 2.15
C GLU A 317 -19.84 -12.87 3.63
N VAL A 318 -19.14 -11.86 4.16
CA VAL A 318 -18.63 -11.82 5.53
C VAL A 318 -18.99 -10.51 6.22
N ASP A 319 -19.01 -10.52 7.55
CA ASP A 319 -19.29 -9.33 8.33
C ASP A 319 -18.07 -8.38 8.44
N GLY A 320 -18.30 -7.18 8.98
CA GLY A 320 -17.24 -6.20 9.21
C GLY A 320 -16.18 -6.67 10.20
N ALA A 321 -16.57 -7.45 11.22
CA ALA A 321 -15.65 -7.96 12.24
C ALA A 321 -14.62 -8.93 11.64
N PHE A 322 -15.03 -9.77 10.70
CA PHE A 322 -14.12 -10.62 9.95
C PHE A 322 -13.07 -9.79 9.19
N VAL A 323 -13.50 -8.75 8.45
CA VAL A 323 -12.58 -7.87 7.71
C VAL A 323 -11.60 -7.19 8.67
N GLU A 324 -12.09 -6.66 9.79
CA GLU A 324 -11.26 -6.02 10.82
C GLU A 324 -10.19 -6.97 11.36
N GLN A 325 -10.55 -8.24 11.60
CA GLN A 325 -9.63 -9.27 12.06
C GLN A 325 -8.52 -9.53 11.04
N THR A 326 -8.85 -9.59 9.73
CA THR A 326 -7.85 -9.81 8.67
C THR A 326 -6.79 -8.71 8.62
N GLN A 327 -7.12 -7.47 9.07
CA GLN A 327 -6.27 -6.29 9.02
C GLN A 327 -5.89 -5.73 10.40
N ALA A 328 -6.09 -6.50 11.47
CA ALA A 328 -5.95 -6.03 12.86
C ALA A 328 -4.63 -5.31 13.17
N ALA A 329 -3.51 -5.77 12.62
CA ALA A 329 -2.20 -5.12 12.80
C ALA A 329 -2.15 -3.74 12.09
N GLY A 330 -2.77 -3.62 10.92
CA GLY A 330 -2.92 -2.37 10.18
C GLY A 330 -3.76 -1.35 10.95
N PHE A 331 -4.92 -1.75 11.43
CA PHE A 331 -5.79 -0.89 12.21
C PHE A 331 -5.14 -0.43 13.51
N ARG A 332 -4.48 -1.31 14.26
CA ARG A 332 -3.72 -0.89 15.46
C ARG A 332 -2.69 0.20 15.13
N GLN A 333 -1.96 0.05 14.03
CA GLN A 333 -0.96 1.04 13.62
C GLN A 333 -1.60 2.38 13.23
N ARG A 334 -2.77 2.36 12.59
CA ARG A 334 -3.46 3.52 12.02
C ARG A 334 -4.40 4.22 13.01
N ARG A 335 -4.85 3.55 14.04
CA ARG A 335 -5.73 4.09 15.08
C ARG A 335 -4.95 4.31 16.39
N GLU A 336 -4.60 3.29 17.14
CA GLU A 336 -3.85 3.38 18.40
C GLU A 336 -2.49 4.05 18.21
N GLY A 337 -1.71 3.55 17.24
CA GLY A 337 -0.37 4.06 16.96
C GLY A 337 -0.40 5.51 16.44
N LEU A 338 -1.40 5.89 15.64
CA LEU A 338 -1.57 7.26 15.17
C LEU A 338 -1.96 8.19 16.32
N ALA A 339 -2.94 7.82 17.17
CA ALA A 339 -3.32 8.58 18.34
C ALA A 339 -2.10 8.93 19.21
N TYR A 340 -1.23 7.95 19.45
CA TYR A 340 0.02 8.18 20.17
C TYR A 340 0.99 9.10 19.41
N ARG A 341 1.20 8.92 18.11
CA ARG A 341 2.12 9.75 17.30
C ARG A 341 1.65 11.20 17.19
N LEU A 342 0.35 11.46 17.20
CA LEU A 342 -0.20 12.81 17.20
C LEU A 342 0.11 13.59 18.48
N THR A 343 0.43 12.91 19.59
CA THR A 343 0.87 13.59 20.84
C THR A 343 2.34 14.06 20.78
N TRP A 344 3.13 13.63 19.78
CA TRP A 344 4.54 13.99 19.72
C TRP A 344 4.70 15.46 19.34
N ALA A 345 5.55 16.18 20.08
CA ALA A 345 5.92 17.55 19.73
C ALA A 345 6.70 17.56 18.42
N LYS A 346 6.25 18.32 17.42
CA LYS A 346 6.91 18.48 16.12
C LYS A 346 6.82 19.91 15.64
N LYS A 347 7.86 20.37 14.95
CA LYS A 347 7.85 21.61 14.17
C LYS A 347 7.14 21.36 12.83
N GLY A 348 6.46 22.34 12.32
CA GLY A 348 5.80 22.34 11.02
C GLY A 348 4.30 21.98 11.07
N ILE A 349 3.70 21.83 9.89
CA ILE A 349 2.29 21.55 9.72
C ILE A 349 1.96 20.16 10.25
N ARG A 350 0.92 20.07 11.08
CA ARG A 350 0.35 18.79 11.52
C ARG A 350 -0.93 18.53 10.74
N PRO A 351 -1.12 17.34 10.18
CA PRO A 351 -2.38 17.00 9.57
C PRO A 351 -3.48 16.97 10.64
N VAL A 352 -4.63 17.53 10.32
CA VAL A 352 -5.87 17.32 11.09
C VAL A 352 -6.39 15.94 10.73
N LYS A 353 -6.71 15.14 11.75
CA LYS A 353 -7.16 13.77 11.59
C LYS A 353 -8.44 13.54 12.42
N ARG A 354 -9.30 12.63 11.93
CA ARG A 354 -10.44 12.14 12.72
C ARG A 354 -10.00 11.33 13.97
N VAL A 355 -8.77 10.79 13.96
CA VAL A 355 -8.16 10.15 15.14
C VAL A 355 -7.65 11.23 16.09
N VAL A 356 -8.20 11.26 17.31
CA VAL A 356 -7.80 12.21 18.36
C VAL A 356 -6.46 11.81 18.96
N ALA A 357 -5.62 12.83 19.22
CA ALA A 357 -4.33 12.65 19.88
C ALA A 357 -4.52 12.16 21.33
N ASP A 358 -4.06 10.93 21.61
CA ASP A 358 -4.17 10.34 22.94
C ASP A 358 -3.03 9.35 23.19
N ALA A 359 -2.17 9.64 24.16
CA ALA A 359 -1.10 8.75 24.57
C ALA A 359 -1.59 7.56 25.42
N ASN A 360 -2.75 7.65 26.04
CA ASN A 360 -3.23 6.62 26.98
C ASN A 360 -3.86 5.42 26.28
N ARG A 361 -4.19 5.55 24.99
CA ARG A 361 -4.65 4.42 24.17
C ARG A 361 -3.63 3.31 24.03
N ALA A 362 -2.34 3.60 24.16
CA ALA A 362 -1.26 2.63 23.98
C ALA A 362 -0.56 2.31 25.29
N THR A 363 -0.29 1.03 25.55
CA THR A 363 0.54 0.58 26.70
C THR A 363 1.99 1.06 26.56
N LYS A 364 2.78 1.02 27.64
CA LYS A 364 4.21 1.37 27.60
C LYS A 364 4.97 0.56 26.54
N GLU A 365 4.68 -0.73 26.43
CA GLU A 365 5.28 -1.62 25.45
C GLU A 365 4.88 -1.25 24.00
N ARG A 366 3.59 -0.99 23.75
CA ARG A 366 3.11 -0.53 22.44
C ARG A 366 3.74 0.81 22.04
N LYS A 367 3.90 1.74 22.98
CA LYS A 367 4.60 3.01 22.73
C LYS A 367 6.05 2.79 22.29
N LEU A 368 6.75 1.84 22.93
CA LEU A 368 8.12 1.48 22.53
C LEU A 368 8.14 0.92 21.10
N ILE A 369 7.23 -0.01 20.76
CA ILE A 369 7.10 -0.57 19.42
C ILE A 369 6.88 0.55 18.37
N TYR A 370 5.96 1.50 18.61
CA TYR A 370 5.70 2.59 17.67
C TYR A 370 6.89 3.53 17.49
N ARG A 371 7.64 3.81 18.57
CA ARG A 371 8.88 4.61 18.49
C ARG A 371 9.97 3.88 17.70
N THR A 372 10.13 2.58 17.95
CA THR A 372 11.12 1.74 17.25
C THR A 372 10.78 1.67 15.76
N ARG A 373 9.53 1.43 15.37
CA ARG A 373 9.10 1.45 13.95
C ARG A 373 9.40 2.80 13.28
N PHE A 374 9.07 3.91 13.96
CA PHE A 374 9.38 5.25 13.43
C PHE A 374 10.88 5.46 13.26
N TRP A 375 11.69 5.00 14.20
CA TRP A 375 13.14 5.08 14.15
C TRP A 375 13.69 4.20 13.01
N ILE A 376 13.28 2.95 12.90
CA ILE A 376 13.69 2.03 11.81
C ILE A 376 13.34 2.64 10.45
N SER A 377 12.11 3.12 10.27
CA SER A 377 11.68 3.77 9.04
C SER A 377 12.59 4.93 8.64
N LYS A 378 12.91 5.81 9.58
CA LYS A 378 13.77 6.97 9.33
C LYS A 378 15.22 6.60 9.03
N TRP A 379 15.78 5.63 9.78
CA TRP A 379 17.19 5.28 9.68
C TRP A 379 17.47 4.30 8.54
N SER A 380 16.52 3.48 8.09
CA SER A 380 16.70 2.61 6.93
C SER A 380 17.14 3.40 5.68
N HIS A 381 16.50 4.53 5.42
CA HIS A 381 16.87 5.41 4.32
C HIS A 381 18.29 6.00 4.46
N ARG A 382 18.66 6.39 5.68
CA ARG A 382 19.97 7.02 5.96
C ARG A 382 21.11 6.01 5.88
N MET A 383 20.92 4.83 6.45
CA MET A 383 21.92 3.76 6.44
C MET A 383 22.13 3.18 5.04
N LEU A 384 21.05 3.06 4.25
CA LEU A 384 21.16 2.67 2.85
C LEU A 384 21.94 3.73 2.06
N TRP A 385 21.60 5.02 2.22
CA TRP A 385 22.32 6.10 1.57
C TRP A 385 23.81 6.13 1.95
N LEU A 386 24.15 5.92 3.23
CA LEU A 386 25.53 5.84 3.70
C LEU A 386 26.27 4.66 3.07
N GLY A 387 25.65 3.46 3.09
CA GLY A 387 26.21 2.26 2.45
C GLY A 387 26.48 2.47 0.95
N ARG A 388 25.55 3.17 0.25
CA ARG A 388 25.73 3.52 -1.17
C ARG A 388 26.86 4.53 -1.36
N LYS A 389 26.92 5.59 -0.56
CA LYS A 389 27.96 6.61 -0.65
C LYS A 389 29.37 6.06 -0.43
N MET A 390 29.50 5.09 0.48
CA MET A 390 30.77 4.43 0.80
C MET A 390 31.04 3.17 -0.05
N ASN A 391 30.13 2.79 -0.93
CA ASN A 391 30.15 1.52 -1.68
C ASN A 391 30.32 0.29 -0.76
N MET A 392 29.66 0.32 0.39
CA MET A 392 29.73 -0.71 1.43
C MET A 392 28.32 -1.17 1.84
N PRO A 393 27.67 -2.11 1.09
CA PRO A 393 26.33 -2.62 1.43
C PRO A 393 26.23 -3.18 2.86
N GLY A 394 27.33 -3.71 3.39
CA GLY A 394 27.43 -4.25 4.75
C GLY A 394 27.06 -3.26 5.85
N ILE A 395 27.25 -1.95 5.64
CA ILE A 395 26.84 -0.90 6.59
C ILE A 395 25.33 -0.96 6.82
N TYR A 396 24.57 -1.01 5.73
CA TYR A 396 23.11 -1.11 5.82
C TYR A 396 22.66 -2.47 6.34
N THR A 397 23.13 -3.57 5.78
CA THR A 397 22.63 -4.90 6.11
C THR A 397 22.95 -5.32 7.55
N SER A 398 24.11 -4.93 8.08
CA SER A 398 24.47 -5.18 9.48
C SER A 398 23.59 -4.35 10.44
N TRP A 399 23.40 -3.06 10.15
CA TRP A 399 22.50 -2.21 10.91
C TRP A 399 21.06 -2.73 10.86
N ALA A 400 20.56 -3.11 9.68
CA ALA A 400 19.19 -3.59 9.50
C ALA A 400 18.94 -4.89 10.27
N ARG A 401 19.92 -5.82 10.28
CA ARG A 401 19.85 -7.06 11.07
C ARG A 401 19.76 -6.77 12.56
N ALA A 402 20.57 -5.86 13.07
CA ALA A 402 20.52 -5.46 14.48
C ALA A 402 19.18 -4.79 14.83
N ALA A 403 18.69 -3.88 13.99
CA ALA A 403 17.42 -3.17 14.16
C ALA A 403 16.24 -4.14 14.12
N LEU A 404 16.23 -5.12 13.21
CA LEU A 404 15.21 -6.16 13.13
C LEU A 404 15.21 -7.06 14.37
N SER A 405 16.39 -7.50 14.83
CA SER A 405 16.53 -8.32 16.05
C SER A 405 15.98 -7.59 17.28
N PHE A 406 16.29 -6.30 17.41
CA PHE A 406 15.73 -5.48 18.48
C PHE A 406 14.20 -5.37 18.38
N TYR A 407 13.68 -5.10 17.17
CA TYR A 407 12.25 -5.04 16.93
C TYR A 407 11.54 -6.35 17.28
N HIS A 408 12.09 -7.50 16.84
CA HIS A 408 11.54 -8.82 17.14
C HIS A 408 11.53 -9.09 18.66
N GLY A 409 12.55 -8.66 19.38
CA GLY A 409 12.61 -8.80 20.83
C GLY A 409 11.50 -8.05 21.56
N ILE A 410 11.14 -6.84 21.10
CA ILE A 410 10.08 -6.04 21.75
C ILE A 410 8.69 -6.34 21.23
N ALA A 411 8.54 -6.67 19.94
CA ALA A 411 7.22 -6.83 19.30
C ALA A 411 6.69 -8.27 19.37
N TYR A 412 7.59 -9.26 19.28
CA TYR A 412 7.23 -10.67 19.22
C TYR A 412 7.80 -11.51 20.38
N HIS A 413 8.54 -10.89 21.29
CA HIS A 413 9.22 -11.57 22.41
C HIS A 413 10.15 -12.70 21.93
N LYS A 414 10.83 -12.51 20.80
CA LYS A 414 11.73 -13.49 20.16
C LYS A 414 13.19 -13.00 20.17
N GLY A 415 14.14 -13.97 20.22
CA GLY A 415 15.58 -13.74 20.09
C GLY A 415 16.28 -13.28 21.37
N ASN A 416 17.59 -13.11 21.29
CA ASN A 416 18.50 -12.87 22.43
C ASN A 416 18.12 -11.65 23.29
N PHE A 417 17.55 -10.61 22.70
CA PHE A 417 17.10 -9.43 23.43
C PHE A 417 15.91 -9.76 24.37
N SER A 418 14.99 -10.61 23.93
CA SER A 418 13.88 -11.07 24.77
C SER A 418 14.37 -11.94 25.94
N GLU A 419 15.32 -12.82 25.70
CA GLU A 419 15.94 -13.64 26.75
C GLU A 419 16.69 -12.78 27.76
N MET A 420 17.43 -11.79 27.28
CA MET A 420 18.13 -10.84 28.18
C MET A 420 17.15 -10.03 29.04
N LYS A 421 16.00 -9.60 28.45
CA LYS A 421 14.93 -8.91 29.18
C LYS A 421 14.30 -9.83 30.25
N LYS A 422 14.03 -11.09 29.92
CA LYS A 422 13.51 -12.07 30.88
C LYS A 422 14.48 -12.25 32.07
N ARG A 423 15.76 -12.50 31.82
CA ARG A 423 16.82 -12.62 32.85
C ARG A 423 16.94 -11.37 33.75
N TYR A 424 16.82 -10.16 33.13
CA TYR A 424 16.87 -8.91 33.91
C TYR A 424 15.63 -8.73 34.81
N VAL A 425 14.44 -9.15 34.35
CA VAL A 425 13.22 -9.11 35.18
C VAL A 425 13.28 -10.16 36.30
N GLU A 426 13.81 -11.35 36.04
CA GLU A 426 14.04 -12.40 37.05
C GLU A 426 15.09 -11.98 38.08
N PHE A 427 16.13 -11.28 37.66
CA PHE A 427 17.16 -10.76 38.58
C PHE A 427 16.63 -9.64 39.50
N LYS A 428 15.56 -8.94 39.11
CA LYS A 428 14.93 -7.88 39.93
C LYS A 428 13.80 -8.37 40.82
N LYS A 429 13.39 -9.62 40.73
CA LYS A 429 12.46 -10.29 41.66
C LYS A 429 13.24 -10.98 42.76
#